data_e486607053ef0d77f81baa31884b3acc
#
_entry.id   e486607053ef0d77f81baa31884b3acc
#
_cell.length_a   1.000
_cell.length_b   1.000
_cell.length_c   1.000
_cell.angle_alpha   90.00
_cell.angle_beta   90.00
_cell.angle_gamma   90.00
#
_symmetry.space_group_name_H-M   'P 1'
#
loop_
_entity.id
_entity.type
_entity.pdbx_description
1 polymer ?
#
loop_
_entity_poly.entity_id
_entity_poly.type
_entity_poly.pdbx_seq_one_letter_code
_entity_poly.pdbx_strand_id
1 'polypeptide(L)'
;MQNKPRFLLYNDGIVSIYREKDKRSNFSAKINAVTLNDLELVGKLAYSETSKRQQDVEFAQQQGFNLSLKIRTRYIKGVDNKCKAIIDGFLYDVSYLDATRTELYLYLQGVDYVTND
;
A
#
# COMPACT_ATOMS: atom_id res chain seq x y z
N MET A 1 -22.87 26.28 -3.25
CA MET A 1 -22.53 25.89 -3.28
C MET A 1 -21.67 25.32 -3.33
N GLN A 2 -21.19 25.14 -3.33
CA GLN A 2 -20.48 24.74 -3.37
C GLN A 2 -19.87 23.82 -3.44
N ASN A 3 -19.56 23.56 -3.62
CA ASN A 3 -19.07 22.76 -3.70
C ASN A 3 -18.11 22.24 -3.74
N LYS A 4 -17.59 21.92 -3.56
CA LYS A 4 -16.71 21.50 -3.58
C LYS A 4 -16.13 20.69 -3.69
N PRO A 5 -15.74 20.48 -3.60
CA PRO A 5 -15.08 19.83 -3.86
C PRO A 5 -14.55 18.81 -3.77
N ARG A 6 -14.32 18.26 -3.91
CA ARG A 6 -14.08 17.22 -3.99
C ARG A 6 -12.85 16.89 -3.91
N PHE A 7 -12.21 17.43 -3.86
CA PHE A 7 -11.06 17.12 -3.99
C PHE A 7 -10.36 16.81 -2.96
N LEU A 8 -10.21 17.08 -2.32
CA LEU A 8 -9.65 16.86 -1.31
C LEU A 8 -9.84 15.66 -0.93
N LEU A 9 -9.87 14.92 -1.51
CA LEU A 9 -10.16 13.80 -1.15
C LEU A 9 -9.11 12.97 -0.64
N TYR A 10 -7.88 13.27 -0.44
CA TYR A 10 -6.83 12.41 0.08
C TYR A 10 -6.29 13.07 1.33
N ASN A 11 -7.11 13.11 2.37
CA ASN A 11 -6.74 13.79 3.53
C ASN A 11 -6.46 12.96 4.72
N ASP A 12 -6.28 11.66 4.65
CA ASP A 12 -6.09 10.86 5.85
C ASP A 12 -4.63 10.64 6.19
N GLY A 13 -3.73 11.02 5.36
CA GLY A 13 -2.31 10.91 5.67
C GLY A 13 -1.49 10.68 4.42
N ILE A 14 -0.25 10.27 4.65
CA ILE A 14 0.70 10.03 3.57
C ILE A 14 1.09 8.57 3.60
N VAL A 15 1.05 7.93 2.44
CA VAL A 15 1.54 6.57 2.32
C VAL A 15 2.80 6.62 1.49
N SER A 16 3.82 5.90 1.91
CA SER A 16 5.05 5.77 1.15
C SER A 16 5.04 4.40 0.52
N ILE A 17 5.16 4.34 -0.80
CA ILE A 17 5.10 3.08 -1.52
C ILE A 17 6.48 2.71 -1.98
N TYR A 18 6.87 1.48 -1.70
CA TYR A 18 8.20 0.99 -1.99
C TYR A 18 8.11 -0.31 -2.76
N ARG A 19 9.23 -0.69 -3.38
CA ARG A 19 9.33 -2.02 -3.94
C ARG A 19 10.61 -2.57 -3.42
N GLU A 20 10.75 -3.86 -3.41
CA GLU A 20 11.96 -4.47 -2.94
C GLU A 20 13.06 -4.25 -3.94
N LYS A 21 14.26 -4.00 -3.45
CA LYS A 21 15.36 -3.82 -4.33
C LYS A 21 15.69 -5.14 -4.97
N ASP A 22 16.19 -5.06 -6.17
CA ASP A 22 16.51 -6.25 -6.84
C ASP A 22 17.75 -6.80 -6.27
N LYS A 23 17.77 -7.89 -5.65
CA LYS A 23 18.84 -8.40 -5.10
C LYS A 23 19.15 -9.60 -5.67
N ARG A 24 20.03 -9.85 -6.27
CA ARG A 24 20.32 -11.00 -6.69
C ARG A 24 20.83 -11.88 -5.84
N SER A 25 21.27 -11.59 -4.94
CA SER A 25 21.83 -12.45 -4.06
C SER A 25 20.95 -13.12 -3.35
N ASN A 26 20.29 -13.04 -3.30
CA ASN A 26 19.44 -13.48 -2.67
C ASN A 26 19.23 -14.53 -1.89
N PHE A 27 19.75 -15.23 -1.75
CA PHE A 27 19.51 -16.26 -1.04
C PHE A 27 19.09 -15.87 0.19
N SER A 28 19.39 -14.96 0.57
CA SER A 28 19.04 -14.65 1.82
C SER A 28 17.82 -14.16 1.85
N ALA A 29 17.25 -14.11 1.00
CA ALA A 29 16.15 -13.55 1.06
C ALA A 29 15.23 -13.79 1.93
N LYS A 30 15.00 -14.64 2.32
CA LYS A 30 14.05 -14.88 3.13
C LYS A 30 14.08 -14.27 4.28
N ILE A 31 14.51 -13.37 4.51
CA ILE A 31 14.54 -12.81 5.62
C ILE A 31 13.38 -12.26 6.00
N ASN A 32 12.91 -12.34 7.01
CA ASN A 32 11.81 -11.76 7.46
C ASN A 32 11.93 -10.41 7.83
N ALA A 33 12.89 -9.90 8.31
CA ALA A 33 12.95 -8.54 8.78
C ALA A 33 13.13 -7.67 7.61
N VAL A 34 12.35 -6.70 7.43
CA VAL A 34 12.43 -5.79 6.35
C VAL A 34 12.82 -4.44 6.87
N THR A 35 13.88 -3.87 6.38
CA THR A 35 14.26 -2.54 6.79
C THR A 35 14.16 -1.66 5.59
N LEU A 36 14.24 -0.37 5.79
CA LEU A 36 14.15 0.54 4.68
C LEU A 36 15.30 0.37 3.72
N ASN A 37 16.39 -0.18 4.18
CA ASN A 37 17.52 -0.41 3.29
C ASN A 37 17.24 -1.46 2.23
N ASP A 38 16.23 -2.29 2.44
CA ASP A 38 15.91 -3.31 1.49
C ASP A 38 14.90 -2.83 0.47
N LEU A 39 14.47 -1.61 0.59
CA LEU A 39 13.37 -1.10 -0.21
C LEU A 39 13.78 0.11 -1.03
N GLU A 40 13.11 0.27 -2.13
CA GLU A 40 13.35 1.39 -3.00
C GLU A 40 12.07 2.17 -3.11
N LEU A 41 12.09 3.45 -2.90
CA LEU A 41 10.88 4.27 -2.90
C LEU A 41 10.29 4.40 -4.29
N VAL A 42 9.03 4.12 -4.42
CA VAL A 42 8.31 4.33 -5.66
C VAL A 42 7.64 5.70 -5.61
N GLY A 43 7.07 6.05 -4.49
CA GLY A 43 6.46 7.37 -4.35
C GLY A 43 5.84 7.58 -3.00
N LYS A 44 5.59 8.81 -2.66
CA LYS A 44 4.85 9.16 -1.48
C LYS A 44 3.61 9.87 -1.90
N LEU A 45 2.49 9.46 -1.40
CA LEU A 45 1.20 9.98 -1.85
C LEU A 45 0.28 10.26 -0.69
N ALA A 46 -0.49 11.29 -0.82
CA ALA A 46 -1.60 11.51 0.10
C ALA A 46 -2.65 10.45 -0.18
N TYR A 47 -3.33 9.98 0.84
CA TYR A 47 -4.34 8.95 0.67
C TYR A 47 -5.57 9.23 1.49
N SER A 48 -6.65 8.57 1.14
CA SER A 48 -7.85 8.50 1.97
C SER A 48 -8.15 7.06 2.23
N GLU A 49 -8.54 6.75 3.45
CA GLU A 49 -8.94 5.41 3.80
C GLU A 49 -10.34 5.19 3.31
N THR A 50 -10.62 4.08 2.68
CA THR A 50 -11.97 3.80 2.23
C THR A 50 -12.57 2.74 3.12
N SER A 51 -13.87 2.62 3.12
CA SER A 51 -14.53 1.64 3.96
C SER A 51 -14.21 0.25 3.51
N LYS A 52 -14.03 -0.65 4.46
CA LYS A 52 -13.88 -2.05 4.14
C LYS A 52 -15.26 -2.63 4.21
N ARG A 53 -15.84 -2.98 3.10
CA ARG A 53 -17.16 -3.55 3.11
C ARG A 53 -17.02 -5.05 3.25
N GLN A 54 -18.10 -5.70 3.61
CA GLN A 54 -18.10 -7.15 3.77
C GLN A 54 -17.61 -7.84 2.51
N GLN A 55 -18.01 -7.36 1.36
CA GLN A 55 -17.56 -7.98 0.13
C GLN A 55 -16.10 -7.77 -0.11
N ASP A 56 -15.49 -6.70 0.39
CA ASP A 56 -14.05 -6.51 0.26
C ASP A 56 -13.32 -7.53 1.12
N VAL A 57 -13.82 -7.78 2.30
CA VAL A 57 -13.21 -8.74 3.21
C VAL A 57 -13.31 -10.14 2.62
N GLU A 58 -14.47 -10.48 2.07
CA GLU A 58 -14.67 -11.79 1.48
C GLU A 58 -13.80 -11.97 0.25
N PHE A 59 -13.66 -10.93 -0.54
CA PHE A 59 -12.81 -11.00 -1.71
C PHE A 59 -11.37 -11.27 -1.28
N ALA A 60 -10.91 -10.58 -0.26
CA ALA A 60 -9.55 -10.75 0.22
C ALA A 60 -9.33 -12.19 0.69
N GLN A 61 -10.29 -12.74 1.41
CA GLN A 61 -10.16 -14.09 1.88
C GLN A 61 -10.11 -15.07 0.73
N GLN A 62 -10.87 -14.84 -0.31
CA GLN A 62 -10.82 -15.71 -1.46
C GLN A 62 -9.49 -15.61 -2.18
N GLN A 63 -8.84 -14.45 -2.12
CA GLN A 63 -7.55 -14.28 -2.73
C GLN A 63 -6.41 -14.71 -1.82
N GLY A 64 -6.71 -15.09 -0.60
CA GLY A 64 -5.69 -15.62 0.29
C GLY A 64 -5.00 -14.59 1.15
N PHE A 65 -5.60 -13.43 1.37
CA PHE A 65 -4.98 -12.46 2.26
C PHE A 65 -6.00 -11.87 3.22
N ASN A 66 -5.50 -11.22 4.27
CA ASN A 66 -6.35 -10.58 5.24
C ASN A 66 -6.33 -9.09 5.02
N LEU A 67 -7.46 -8.50 4.77
CA LEU A 67 -7.54 -7.09 4.48
C LEU A 67 -7.48 -6.29 5.76
N SER A 68 -6.41 -5.52 5.94
CA SER A 68 -6.27 -4.67 7.10
C SER A 68 -6.76 -3.27 6.81
N LEU A 69 -6.51 -2.78 5.62
CA LEU A 69 -6.79 -1.41 5.29
C LEU A 69 -7.00 -1.27 3.80
N LYS A 70 -7.93 -0.48 3.38
CA LYS A 70 -8.14 -0.22 1.97
C LYS A 70 -8.02 1.27 1.78
N ILE A 71 -7.13 1.71 0.92
CA ILE A 71 -6.90 3.14 0.73
C ILE A 71 -7.04 3.52 -0.73
N ARG A 72 -7.23 4.80 -0.95
CA ARG A 72 -7.37 5.36 -2.28
C ARG A 72 -6.33 6.46 -2.44
N THR A 73 -5.60 6.45 -3.52
CA THR A 73 -4.60 7.47 -3.80
C THR A 73 -4.74 7.92 -5.25
N ARG A 74 -3.98 8.94 -5.60
CA ARG A 74 -3.90 9.34 -6.94
C ARG A 74 -3.09 8.34 -7.71
N TYR A 75 -3.33 8.15 -8.96
CA TYR A 75 -2.60 7.16 -9.76
C TYR A 75 -1.15 7.56 -9.96
N ILE A 76 -0.23 6.62 -9.77
CA ILE A 76 1.14 6.80 -10.22
C ILE A 76 1.55 5.47 -10.85
N LYS A 77 2.54 5.53 -11.73
CA LYS A 77 3.03 4.34 -12.33
C LYS A 77 3.91 3.58 -11.39
N GLY A 78 4.10 2.34 -11.61
CA GLY A 78 5.07 1.55 -10.87
C GLY A 78 4.56 0.86 -9.64
N VAL A 79 3.28 0.97 -9.35
CA VAL A 79 2.70 0.31 -8.19
C VAL A 79 2.06 -0.98 -8.64
N ASP A 80 2.42 -2.09 -8.01
CA ASP A 80 1.81 -3.36 -8.34
C ASP A 80 1.67 -4.18 -7.06
N ASN A 81 1.24 -5.42 -7.18
CA ASN A 81 0.98 -6.20 -6.00
C ASN A 81 2.24 -6.80 -5.39
N LYS A 82 3.41 -6.36 -5.82
CA LYS A 82 4.63 -6.75 -5.17
C LYS A 82 5.19 -5.59 -4.38
N CYS A 83 4.50 -4.47 -4.36
CA CYS A 83 4.96 -3.31 -3.63
C CYS A 83 4.62 -3.43 -2.17
N LYS A 84 5.25 -2.58 -1.37
CA LYS A 84 4.95 -2.47 0.04
C LYS A 84 4.50 -1.05 0.30
N ALA A 85 3.71 -0.87 1.32
CA ALA A 85 3.24 0.46 1.69
C ALA A 85 3.59 0.70 3.15
N ILE A 86 4.06 1.88 3.47
CA ILE A 86 4.37 2.22 4.85
C ILE A 86 3.54 3.43 5.24
N ILE A 87 2.80 3.30 6.32
CA ILE A 87 1.99 4.38 6.85
C ILE A 87 2.31 4.49 8.32
N ASP A 88 2.81 5.64 8.74
CA ASP A 88 3.13 5.87 10.14
C ASP A 88 4.05 4.79 10.71
N GLY A 89 5.00 4.38 9.93
CA GLY A 89 6.00 3.41 10.38
C GLY A 89 5.54 1.96 10.36
N PHE A 90 4.31 1.71 9.93
CA PHE A 90 3.82 0.35 9.87
C PHE A 90 3.84 -0.14 8.44
N LEU A 91 4.32 -1.36 8.23
CA LEU A 91 4.49 -1.93 6.91
C LEU A 91 3.30 -2.76 6.52
N TYR A 92 2.85 -2.58 5.32
CA TYR A 92 1.76 -3.36 4.74
C TYR A 92 2.21 -3.93 3.41
N ASP A 93 1.68 -5.08 3.07
CA ASP A 93 1.84 -5.60 1.73
C ASP A 93 0.72 -5.05 0.87
N VAL A 94 1.00 -4.69 -0.36
CA VAL A 94 -0.04 -4.32 -1.30
C VAL A 94 -0.49 -5.64 -1.91
N SER A 95 -1.52 -6.21 -1.34
CA SER A 95 -1.95 -7.56 -1.72
C SER A 95 -2.81 -7.57 -2.96
N TYR A 96 -3.46 -6.47 -3.24
CA TYR A 96 -4.28 -6.36 -4.44
C TYR A 96 -4.46 -4.89 -4.76
N LEU A 97 -4.59 -4.55 -5.99
CA LEU A 97 -4.86 -3.16 -6.32
C LEU A 97 -5.80 -3.06 -7.50
N ASP A 98 -6.54 -2.00 -7.52
CA ASP A 98 -7.42 -1.69 -8.60
C ASP A 98 -7.02 -0.33 -9.09
N ALA A 99 -6.85 -0.13 -10.35
CA ALA A 99 -6.42 1.15 -10.89
C ALA A 99 -7.44 1.70 -11.86
N THR A 100 -7.73 2.98 -11.72
CA THR A 100 -8.50 3.67 -12.74
C THR A 100 -7.53 4.59 -13.46
N ARG A 101 -8.03 5.42 -14.34
CA ARG A 101 -7.17 6.31 -15.00
C ARG A 101 -6.56 7.29 -14.07
N THR A 102 -7.20 7.65 -13.00
CA THR A 102 -6.76 8.72 -12.14
C THR A 102 -6.47 8.29 -10.72
N GLU A 103 -6.83 7.07 -10.33
CA GLU A 103 -6.70 6.66 -8.94
C GLU A 103 -6.24 5.24 -8.79
N LEU A 104 -5.67 4.95 -7.61
CA LEU A 104 -5.33 3.60 -7.24
C LEU A 104 -6.10 3.27 -5.97
N TYR A 105 -6.64 2.06 -5.92
CA TYR A 105 -7.25 1.55 -4.71
C TYR A 105 -6.35 0.41 -4.27
N LEU A 106 -5.79 0.52 -3.10
CA LEU A 106 -4.82 -0.46 -2.61
C LEU A 106 -5.41 -1.24 -1.46
N TYR A 107 -5.37 -2.55 -1.57
CA TYR A 107 -5.88 -3.43 -0.54
C TYR A 107 -4.64 -3.90 0.23
N LEU A 108 -4.55 -3.50 1.48
CA LEU A 108 -3.33 -3.65 2.25
C LEU A 108 -3.49 -4.67 3.37
N GLN A 109 -2.50 -5.52 3.50
CA GLN A 109 -2.46 -6.47 4.59
C GLN A 109 -1.32 -6.07 5.50
N GLY A 110 -1.58 -5.88 6.77
CA GLY A 110 -0.56 -5.44 7.71
C GLY A 110 0.49 -6.49 7.96
N VAL A 111 1.72 -6.07 8.10
CA VAL A 111 2.82 -6.97 8.37
C VAL A 111 3.43 -6.67 9.73
N ASP A 112 4.03 -5.53 9.92
CA ASP A 112 4.67 -5.22 11.19
C ASP A 112 5.25 -3.81 11.11
N TYR A 113 5.75 -3.32 12.22
CA TYR A 113 6.42 -2.04 12.19
C TYR A 113 7.78 -2.19 11.52
N VAL A 114 8.19 -1.16 10.85
CA VAL A 114 9.43 -1.19 10.12
C VAL A 114 10.56 -0.97 11.09
N THR A 115 11.62 -1.77 11.01
CA THR A 115 12.74 -1.53 11.85
C THR A 115 13.64 -0.57 11.16
N ASN A 116 14.30 0.24 11.94
CA ASN A 116 15.13 1.15 11.41
C ASN A 116 16.49 0.89 11.47
N ASP A 117 17.00 -0.10 11.52
CA ASP A 117 18.32 -0.30 11.61
C ASP A 117 18.88 -0.60 10.55
#